data_6fafb8abf84ea2e318e64eb522d47440
#
_entry.id   6fafb8abf84ea2e318e64eb522d47440
#
_cell.length_a   1.000
_cell.length_b   1.000
_cell.length_c   1.000
_cell.angle_alpha   90.00
_cell.angle_beta   90.00
_cell.angle_gamma   90.00
#
_symmetry.space_group_name_H-M   'P 1'
#
loop_
_entity.id
_entity.type
_entity.pdbx_description
1 polymer ?
#
loop_
_entity_poly.entity_id
_entity_poly.type
_entity_poly.pdbx_seq_one_letter_code
_entity_poly.pdbx_strand_id
1 'polypeptide(L)'
;MEYFDVFDKDLTKLDKVMERGSSLNKGEYHKVVQIWIKNGNKYLVQQRNKREDRVPYQWALTSGAVLQGEDELDSIIRETKEELGLELKKEEIKNISTYFVKHHKASFIMYVYFTEKDVKIEDLVIDKDEVKELKYSSIREVKQMIRRDEFWNYPEQFEAPNYFKVLEKEWFYESFIHWRRCWIKRYGSTT
;
A
#
# COMPACT_ATOMS: atom_id res chain seq x y z
N MET A 1 -17.12 9.01 12.93
CA MET A 1 -15.95 9.43 13.72
C MET A 1 -15.09 8.20 13.87
N GLU A 2 -13.81 8.26 13.50
CA GLU A 2 -12.91 7.10 13.49
C GLU A 2 -11.91 7.18 14.63
N TYR A 3 -11.63 6.05 15.21
CA TYR A 3 -10.70 5.87 16.31
C TYR A 3 -9.62 4.87 15.95
N PHE A 4 -8.40 5.08 16.45
CA PHE A 4 -7.23 4.27 16.17
C PHE A 4 -6.57 3.83 17.46
N ASP A 5 -6.12 2.58 17.52
CA ASP A 5 -5.27 2.11 18.61
C ASP A 5 -3.89 2.77 18.55
N VAL A 6 -3.32 3.04 19.73
CA VAL A 6 -2.01 3.68 19.86
C VAL A 6 -0.97 2.65 20.31
N PHE A 7 0.22 2.74 19.73
CA PHE A 7 1.34 1.82 19.94
C PHE A 7 2.60 2.59 20.31
N ASP A 8 3.53 1.91 20.99
CA ASP A 8 4.88 2.41 21.22
C ASP A 8 5.86 1.97 20.10
N LYS A 9 7.14 2.32 20.24
CA LYS A 9 8.23 1.94 19.32
C LYS A 9 8.50 0.43 19.26
N ASP A 10 8.07 -0.35 20.25
CA ASP A 10 8.25 -1.79 20.33
C ASP A 10 7.00 -2.55 19.83
N LEU A 11 6.07 -1.83 19.17
CA LEU A 11 4.78 -2.31 18.67
C LEU A 11 3.82 -2.79 19.76
N THR A 12 4.06 -2.39 21.01
CA THR A 12 3.16 -2.69 22.13
C THR A 12 1.97 -1.75 22.08
N LYS A 13 0.76 -2.30 22.07
CA LYS A 13 -0.48 -1.53 22.18
C LYS A 13 -0.54 -0.84 23.54
N LEU A 14 -0.74 0.46 23.54
CA LEU A 14 -0.95 1.26 24.74
C LEU A 14 -2.43 1.26 25.13
N ASP A 15 -2.71 1.50 26.42
CA ASP A 15 -4.09 1.75 26.90
C ASP A 15 -4.53 3.17 26.52
N LYS A 16 -4.56 3.43 25.22
CA LYS A 16 -4.86 4.73 24.63
C LYS A 16 -5.46 4.57 23.24
N VAL A 17 -6.42 5.41 22.95
CA VAL A 17 -7.08 5.53 21.64
C VAL A 17 -6.91 6.95 21.13
N MET A 18 -6.70 7.09 19.83
CA MET A 18 -6.61 8.36 19.12
C MET A 18 -7.84 8.56 18.23
N GLU A 19 -8.46 9.71 18.30
CA GLU A 19 -9.49 10.11 17.34
C GLU A 19 -8.83 10.68 16.07
N ARG A 20 -9.42 10.43 14.89
CA ARG A 20 -8.94 11.00 13.61
C ARG A 20 -8.80 12.53 13.72
N GLY A 21 -7.62 13.01 13.33
CA GLY A 21 -7.30 14.46 13.40
C GLY A 21 -6.62 14.92 14.69
N SER A 22 -6.60 14.09 15.74
CA SER A 22 -5.87 14.37 16.98
C SER A 22 -4.36 14.26 16.81
N SER A 23 -3.62 14.68 17.83
CA SER A 23 -2.15 14.54 17.88
C SER A 23 -1.73 13.43 18.84
N LEU A 24 -0.62 12.79 18.51
CA LEU A 24 0.06 11.80 19.37
C LEU A 24 1.28 12.43 20.06
N ASN A 25 1.65 11.90 21.22
CA ASN A 25 2.88 12.26 21.89
C ASN A 25 4.11 11.71 21.15
N LYS A 26 5.27 12.26 21.46
CA LYS A 26 6.54 11.73 20.92
C LYS A 26 6.74 10.27 21.38
N GLY A 27 6.97 9.38 20.43
CA GLY A 27 7.14 7.95 20.68
C GLY A 27 5.84 7.14 20.70
N GLU A 28 4.71 7.78 20.44
CA GLU A 28 3.44 7.14 20.19
C GLU A 28 3.13 7.10 18.69
N TYR A 29 2.52 6.01 18.25
CA TYR A 29 2.22 5.74 16.85
C TYR A 29 0.82 5.15 16.70
N HIS A 30 0.13 5.47 15.59
CA HIS A 30 -0.98 4.66 15.11
C HIS A 30 -0.52 3.81 13.91
N LYS A 31 -1.32 2.87 13.45
CA LYS A 31 -0.98 2.04 12.30
C LYS A 31 -1.65 2.55 11.04
N VAL A 32 -0.92 2.44 9.92
CA VAL A 32 -1.41 2.77 8.57
C VAL A 32 -1.01 1.64 7.64
N VAL A 33 -1.86 1.33 6.67
CA VAL A 33 -1.63 0.28 5.67
C VAL A 33 -1.60 0.88 4.28
N GLN A 34 -0.82 0.29 3.38
CA GLN A 34 -0.86 0.57 1.95
C GLN A 34 -0.56 -0.68 1.14
N ILE A 35 -1.02 -0.74 -0.10
CA ILE A 35 -0.84 -1.91 -0.95
C ILE A 35 -0.36 -1.56 -2.35
N TRP A 36 0.61 -2.33 -2.85
CA TRP A 36 0.99 -2.42 -4.24
C TRP A 36 0.22 -3.56 -4.92
N ILE A 37 -0.68 -3.21 -5.84
CA ILE A 37 -1.44 -4.18 -6.63
C ILE A 37 -0.80 -4.25 -8.01
N LYS A 38 -0.11 -5.36 -8.28
CA LYS A 38 0.63 -5.59 -9.52
C LYS A 38 -0.25 -6.29 -10.55
N ASN A 39 -0.22 -5.81 -11.79
CA ASN A 39 -0.75 -6.50 -12.96
C ASN A 39 0.30 -6.48 -14.07
N GLY A 40 0.84 -7.65 -14.40
CA GLY A 40 1.96 -7.80 -15.32
C GLY A 40 3.22 -7.06 -14.82
N ASN A 41 3.65 -6.01 -15.53
CA ASN A 41 4.82 -5.20 -15.18
C ASN A 41 4.47 -3.80 -14.64
N LYS A 42 3.19 -3.57 -14.33
CA LYS A 42 2.68 -2.29 -13.84
C LYS A 42 1.93 -2.47 -12.52
N TYR A 43 1.70 -1.35 -11.87
CA TYR A 43 1.01 -1.26 -10.58
C TYR A 43 -0.19 -0.35 -10.68
N LEU A 44 -1.29 -0.74 -10.04
CA LEU A 44 -2.48 0.09 -9.93
C LEU A 44 -2.19 1.28 -9.02
N VAL A 45 -2.46 2.47 -9.52
CA VAL A 45 -2.38 3.72 -8.76
C VAL A 45 -3.68 4.49 -8.93
N GLN A 46 -4.08 5.21 -7.89
CA GLN A 46 -5.30 5.99 -7.84
C GLN A 46 -5.02 7.47 -7.69
N GLN A 47 -5.82 8.31 -8.34
CA GLN A 47 -5.80 9.75 -8.12
C GLN A 47 -6.79 10.12 -7.02
N ARG A 48 -6.32 10.81 -5.99
CA ARG A 48 -7.13 11.27 -4.86
C ARG A 48 -8.15 12.31 -5.31
N ASN A 49 -9.38 12.24 -4.79
CA ASN A 49 -10.46 13.18 -5.17
C ASN A 49 -10.85 14.17 -4.06
N LYS A 50 -10.35 14.04 -2.84
CA LYS A 50 -10.73 14.93 -1.73
C LYS A 50 -10.10 16.32 -1.90
N ARG A 51 -10.95 17.36 -2.05
CA ARG A 51 -10.53 18.77 -2.08
C ARG A 51 -9.93 19.25 -0.75
N GLU A 52 -10.38 18.68 0.36
CA GLU A 52 -10.00 19.06 1.74
C GLU A 52 -8.73 18.31 2.20
N ASP A 53 -8.19 17.45 1.38
CA ASP A 53 -6.98 16.71 1.66
C ASP A 53 -5.75 17.62 1.58
N ARG A 54 -4.68 17.25 2.30
CA ARG A 54 -3.40 17.97 2.24
C ARG A 54 -2.79 18.02 0.84
N VAL A 55 -3.12 17.01 0.01
CA VAL A 55 -2.58 16.80 -1.33
C VAL A 55 -3.70 16.37 -2.27
N PRO A 56 -4.63 17.29 -2.58
CA PRO A 56 -5.73 16.99 -3.48
C PRO A 56 -5.19 16.64 -4.87
N TYR A 57 -5.82 15.66 -5.50
CA TYR A 57 -5.54 15.24 -6.87
C TYR A 57 -4.15 14.65 -7.15
N GLN A 58 -3.33 14.41 -6.14
CA GLN A 58 -2.12 13.60 -6.33
C GLN A 58 -2.45 12.13 -6.55
N TRP A 59 -1.59 11.46 -7.28
CA TRP A 59 -1.59 10.02 -7.41
C TRP A 59 -1.10 9.39 -6.12
N ALA A 60 -1.61 8.21 -5.79
CA ALA A 60 -1.27 7.48 -4.58
C ALA A 60 -1.45 5.98 -4.77
N LEU A 61 -1.01 5.20 -3.80
CA LEU A 61 -1.45 3.82 -3.62
C LEU A 61 -2.72 3.81 -2.77
N THR A 62 -3.51 2.74 -2.86
CA THR A 62 -4.57 2.46 -1.89
C THR A 62 -3.99 2.32 -0.50
N SER A 63 -4.50 3.09 0.44
CA SER A 63 -3.97 3.17 1.81
C SER A 63 -4.99 3.70 2.78
N GLY A 64 -4.92 3.26 4.03
CA GLY A 64 -5.78 3.76 5.08
C GLY A 64 -5.23 3.57 6.49
N ALA A 65 -5.88 4.14 7.47
CA ALA A 65 -5.54 3.94 8.86
C ALA A 65 -6.21 2.65 9.40
N VAL A 66 -5.49 1.92 10.23
CA VAL A 66 -6.02 0.75 10.94
C VAL A 66 -6.95 1.25 12.03
N LEU A 67 -8.22 0.86 11.98
CA LEU A 67 -9.23 1.25 12.95
C LEU A 67 -8.99 0.57 14.29
N GLN A 68 -9.58 1.13 15.35
CA GLN A 68 -9.50 0.56 16.69
C GLN A 68 -9.98 -0.89 16.70
N GLY A 69 -9.11 -1.79 17.19
CA GLY A 69 -9.39 -3.23 17.28
C GLY A 69 -9.29 -3.99 15.97
N GLU A 70 -8.97 -3.33 14.86
CA GLU A 70 -8.77 -3.95 13.55
C GLU A 70 -7.34 -4.50 13.41
N ASP A 71 -7.20 -5.57 12.63
CA ASP A 71 -5.91 -6.11 12.19
C ASP A 71 -5.43 -5.41 10.92
N GLU A 72 -4.12 -5.27 10.73
CA GLU A 72 -3.56 -4.54 9.59
C GLU A 72 -3.92 -5.18 8.24
N LEU A 73 -4.00 -6.51 8.19
CA LEU A 73 -4.34 -7.23 6.97
C LEU A 73 -5.85 -7.10 6.67
N ASP A 74 -6.70 -7.14 7.69
CA ASP A 74 -8.13 -6.88 7.53
C ASP A 74 -8.38 -5.43 7.09
N SER A 75 -7.61 -4.48 7.63
CA SER A 75 -7.67 -3.07 7.26
C SER A 75 -7.35 -2.85 5.78
N ILE A 76 -6.27 -3.42 5.24
CA ILE A 76 -5.94 -3.22 3.83
C ILE A 76 -6.94 -3.89 2.88
N ILE A 77 -7.57 -5.00 3.29
CA ILE A 77 -8.65 -5.65 2.54
C ILE A 77 -9.88 -4.73 2.51
N ARG A 78 -10.26 -4.15 3.66
CA ARG A 78 -11.37 -3.21 3.77
C ARG A 78 -11.14 -1.98 2.88
N GLU A 79 -10.00 -1.31 3.02
CA GLU A 79 -9.65 -0.11 2.23
C GLU A 79 -9.65 -0.40 0.73
N THR A 80 -9.11 -1.55 0.31
CA THR A 80 -9.09 -1.94 -1.10
C THR A 80 -10.51 -2.18 -1.63
N LYS A 81 -11.39 -2.75 -0.81
CA LYS A 81 -12.80 -2.95 -1.17
C LYS A 81 -13.58 -1.63 -1.19
N GLU A 82 -13.37 -0.75 -0.21
CA GLU A 82 -14.06 0.54 -0.10
C GLU A 82 -13.64 1.48 -1.24
N GLU A 83 -12.33 1.69 -1.46
CA GLU A 83 -11.83 2.64 -2.44
C GLU A 83 -11.93 2.14 -3.89
N LEU A 84 -11.73 0.83 -4.14
CA LEU A 84 -11.61 0.26 -5.49
C LEU A 84 -12.73 -0.72 -5.86
N GLY A 85 -13.55 -1.16 -4.92
CA GLY A 85 -14.48 -2.27 -5.12
C GLY A 85 -13.79 -3.62 -5.35
N LEU A 86 -12.49 -3.74 -5.05
CA LEU A 86 -11.70 -4.94 -5.29
C LEU A 86 -11.63 -5.82 -4.04
N GLU A 87 -12.14 -7.04 -4.18
CA GLU A 87 -12.05 -8.04 -3.12
C GLU A 87 -10.72 -8.81 -3.19
N LEU A 88 -10.00 -8.80 -2.09
CA LEU A 88 -8.75 -9.53 -1.89
C LEU A 88 -8.92 -10.59 -0.79
N LYS A 89 -8.22 -11.72 -0.95
CA LYS A 89 -8.14 -12.75 0.09
C LYS A 89 -6.82 -12.61 0.85
N LYS A 90 -6.83 -12.95 2.14
CA LYS A 90 -5.63 -12.87 2.99
C LYS A 90 -4.43 -13.61 2.40
N GLU A 91 -4.67 -14.77 1.76
CA GLU A 91 -3.65 -15.62 1.17
C GLU A 91 -2.97 -15.01 -0.08
N GLU A 92 -3.63 -14.02 -0.71
CA GLU A 92 -3.12 -13.32 -1.90
C GLU A 92 -2.21 -12.15 -1.55
N ILE A 93 -2.13 -11.77 -0.26
CA ILE A 93 -1.49 -10.54 0.21
C ILE A 93 -0.24 -10.88 1.01
N LYS A 94 0.88 -10.20 0.71
CA LYS A 94 2.14 -10.33 1.45
C LYS A 94 2.51 -9.00 2.08
N ASN A 95 2.88 -8.98 3.36
CA ASN A 95 3.59 -7.84 3.93
C ASN A 95 5.03 -7.86 3.40
N ILE A 96 5.44 -6.79 2.73
CA ILE A 96 6.78 -6.67 2.14
C ILE A 96 7.68 -5.73 2.90
N SER A 97 7.13 -4.86 3.73
CA SER A 97 7.92 -3.94 4.56
C SER A 97 7.08 -3.29 5.65
N THR A 98 7.75 -2.84 6.71
CA THR A 98 7.14 -2.06 7.79
C THR A 98 8.10 -0.93 8.18
N TYR A 99 7.58 0.30 8.26
CA TYR A 99 8.36 1.50 8.52
C TYR A 99 7.74 2.33 9.64
N PHE A 100 8.60 2.93 10.47
CA PHE A 100 8.20 3.96 11.41
C PHE A 100 8.32 5.33 10.75
N VAL A 101 7.21 6.03 10.63
CA VAL A 101 7.15 7.34 10.01
C VAL A 101 6.92 8.40 11.08
N LYS A 102 7.88 9.31 11.24
CA LYS A 102 7.77 10.45 12.15
C LYS A 102 7.00 11.57 11.47
N HIS A 103 5.92 12.00 12.11
CA HIS A 103 5.11 13.09 11.63
C HIS A 103 4.83 14.07 12.76
N HIS A 104 4.74 15.37 12.44
CA HIS A 104 4.60 16.45 13.45
C HIS A 104 3.31 16.40 14.28
N LYS A 105 2.22 15.84 13.73
CA LYS A 105 0.95 15.69 14.45
C LYS A 105 0.80 14.30 15.06
N ALA A 106 0.94 13.29 14.23
CA ALA A 106 0.77 11.90 14.64
C ALA A 106 1.73 11.03 13.83
N SER A 107 2.74 10.48 14.50
CA SER A 107 3.64 9.49 13.91
C SER A 107 2.89 8.18 13.69
N PHE A 108 3.29 7.42 12.69
CA PHE A 108 2.61 6.17 12.36
C PHE A 108 3.57 5.06 11.97
N ILE A 109 3.09 3.82 12.05
CA ILE A 109 3.76 2.63 11.57
C ILE A 109 3.08 2.27 10.25
N MET A 110 3.82 2.34 9.14
CA MET A 110 3.33 2.01 7.81
C MET A 110 3.60 0.54 7.52
N TYR A 111 2.55 -0.24 7.32
CA TYR A 111 2.61 -1.61 6.81
C TYR A 111 2.41 -1.60 5.30
N VAL A 112 3.42 -2.04 4.56
CA VAL A 112 3.37 -2.08 3.10
C VAL A 112 3.08 -3.49 2.64
N TYR A 113 2.00 -3.65 1.92
CA TYR A 113 1.54 -4.91 1.36
C TYR A 113 1.77 -4.97 -0.15
N PHE A 114 1.76 -6.19 -0.66
CA PHE A 114 1.88 -6.50 -2.08
C PHE A 114 0.92 -7.63 -2.44
N THR A 115 0.30 -7.51 -3.61
CA THR A 115 -0.45 -8.59 -4.27
C THR A 115 -0.22 -8.52 -5.77
N GLU A 116 -0.30 -9.67 -6.46
CA GLU A 116 -0.35 -9.73 -7.92
C GLU A 116 -1.72 -10.25 -8.33
N LYS A 117 -2.43 -9.44 -9.13
CA LYS A 117 -3.80 -9.76 -9.55
C LYS A 117 -4.06 -9.19 -10.94
N ASP A 118 -4.53 -10.05 -11.83
CA ASP A 118 -4.99 -9.63 -13.16
C ASP A 118 -6.38 -9.00 -13.03
N VAL A 119 -6.40 -7.67 -12.96
CA VAL A 119 -7.62 -6.87 -12.80
C VAL A 119 -7.65 -5.81 -13.88
N LYS A 120 -8.79 -5.68 -14.56
CA LYS A 120 -9.03 -4.59 -15.48
C LYS A 120 -9.64 -3.41 -14.74
N ILE A 121 -9.20 -2.19 -15.09
CA ILE A 121 -9.70 -0.96 -14.44
C ILE A 121 -11.23 -0.83 -14.63
N GLU A 122 -11.74 -1.22 -15.79
CA GLU A 122 -13.17 -1.19 -16.11
C GLU A 122 -14.03 -2.11 -15.26
N ASP A 123 -13.43 -3.12 -14.62
CA ASP A 123 -14.14 -4.05 -13.71
C ASP A 123 -14.18 -3.53 -12.26
N LEU A 124 -13.49 -2.42 -11.95
CA LEU A 124 -13.42 -1.83 -10.62
C LEU A 124 -14.53 -0.80 -10.40
N VAL A 125 -15.06 -0.78 -9.19
CA VAL A 125 -16.11 0.16 -8.76
C VAL A 125 -15.52 1.10 -7.71
N ILE A 126 -14.96 2.22 -8.17
CA ILE A 126 -14.30 3.19 -7.28
C ILE A 126 -15.31 4.00 -6.46
N ASP A 127 -14.94 4.29 -5.22
CA ASP A 127 -15.60 5.34 -4.44
C ASP A 127 -15.19 6.71 -5.00
N LYS A 128 -16.13 7.37 -5.67
CA LYS A 128 -15.89 8.67 -6.32
C LYS A 128 -15.67 9.83 -5.33
N ASP A 129 -16.02 9.67 -4.08
CA ASP A 129 -15.74 10.69 -3.05
C ASP A 129 -14.26 10.64 -2.64
N GLU A 130 -13.60 9.49 -2.75
CA GLU A 130 -12.19 9.32 -2.39
C GLU A 130 -11.25 9.20 -3.60
N VAL A 131 -11.68 8.53 -4.67
CA VAL A 131 -10.89 8.22 -5.85
C VAL A 131 -11.47 8.87 -7.08
N LYS A 132 -10.68 9.71 -7.74
CA LYS A 132 -11.07 10.40 -8.97
C LYS A 132 -10.92 9.51 -10.19
N GLU A 133 -9.78 8.85 -10.33
CA GLU A 133 -9.48 7.95 -11.44
C GLU A 133 -8.39 6.94 -11.09
N LEU A 134 -8.28 5.90 -11.89
CA LEU A 134 -7.28 4.83 -11.77
C LEU A 134 -6.41 4.76 -13.02
N LYS A 135 -5.16 4.33 -12.86
CA LYS A 135 -4.29 3.92 -13.97
C LYS A 135 -3.28 2.87 -13.54
N TYR A 136 -2.74 2.16 -14.52
CA TYR A 136 -1.56 1.31 -14.33
C TYR A 136 -0.29 2.07 -14.65
N SER A 137 0.67 2.08 -13.70
CA SER A 137 1.96 2.76 -13.83
C SER A 137 3.11 1.80 -13.51
N SER A 138 4.17 1.88 -14.29
CA SER A 138 5.44 1.22 -13.97
C SER A 138 6.12 1.92 -12.78
N ILE A 139 7.03 1.23 -12.10
CA ILE A 139 7.87 1.85 -11.04
C ILE A 139 8.63 3.08 -11.56
N ARG A 140 9.06 3.05 -12.82
CA ARG A 140 9.72 4.21 -13.44
C ARG A 140 8.80 5.44 -13.51
N GLU A 141 7.55 5.23 -13.94
CA GLU A 141 6.54 6.29 -14.01
C GLU A 141 6.17 6.81 -12.61
N VAL A 142 6.00 5.92 -11.62
CA VAL A 142 5.78 6.32 -10.23
C VAL A 142 6.93 7.18 -9.72
N LYS A 143 8.19 6.76 -9.91
CA LYS A 143 9.38 7.55 -9.55
C LYS A 143 9.41 8.92 -10.27
N GLN A 144 8.93 9.02 -11.51
CA GLN A 144 8.82 10.30 -12.23
C GLN A 144 7.73 11.19 -11.64
N MET A 145 6.55 10.64 -11.33
CA MET A 145 5.46 11.37 -10.68
C MET A 145 5.89 11.91 -9.31
N ILE A 146 6.62 11.12 -8.52
CA ILE A 146 7.20 11.57 -7.24
C ILE A 146 8.13 12.79 -7.45
N ARG A 147 9.02 12.75 -8.44
CA ARG A 147 9.95 13.88 -8.73
C ARG A 147 9.25 15.14 -9.18
N ARG A 148 8.03 15.04 -9.73
CA ARG A 148 7.20 16.15 -10.18
C ARG A 148 6.18 16.60 -9.16
N ASP A 149 6.20 16.02 -7.95
CA ASP A 149 5.20 16.26 -6.91
C ASP A 149 3.76 15.92 -7.33
N GLU A 150 3.63 14.98 -8.26
CA GLU A 150 2.35 14.48 -8.79
C GLU A 150 1.86 13.23 -8.04
N PHE A 151 2.73 12.61 -7.24
CA PHE A 151 2.44 11.41 -6.47
C PHE A 151 2.63 11.69 -4.99
N TRP A 152 1.69 11.22 -4.17
CA TRP A 152 1.82 11.34 -2.72
C TRP A 152 3.17 10.79 -2.28
N ASN A 153 3.91 11.68 -1.70
CA ASN A 153 5.24 11.49 -1.24
C ASN A 153 5.19 10.86 0.16
N TYR A 154 5.11 9.55 0.23
CA TYR A 154 5.23 8.84 1.50
C TYR A 154 6.66 9.02 2.03
N PRO A 155 6.86 9.58 3.25
CA PRO A 155 8.20 9.82 3.78
C PRO A 155 9.12 8.59 3.76
N GLU A 156 8.55 7.40 3.96
CA GLU A 156 9.26 6.12 3.90
C GLU A 156 9.84 5.79 2.52
N GLN A 157 9.28 6.32 1.45
CA GLN A 157 9.79 6.13 0.08
C GLN A 157 11.12 6.86 -0.15
N PHE A 158 11.42 7.86 0.66
CA PHE A 158 12.66 8.63 0.62
C PHE A 158 13.64 8.23 1.71
N GLU A 159 13.16 7.98 2.91
CA GLU A 159 13.95 7.58 4.07
C GLU A 159 14.35 6.10 4.01
N ALA A 160 13.61 5.27 3.26
CA ALA A 160 13.93 3.88 3.05
C ALA A 160 14.64 3.65 1.71
N PRO A 161 16.00 3.65 1.67
CA PRO A 161 16.77 3.58 0.42
C PRO A 161 16.51 2.30 -0.39
N ASN A 162 15.85 1.31 0.21
CA ASN A 162 15.54 0.03 -0.41
C ASN A 162 14.04 -0.15 -0.75
N TYR A 163 13.21 0.86 -0.52
CA TYR A 163 11.76 0.75 -0.71
C TYR A 163 11.37 0.15 -2.07
N PHE A 164 11.85 0.74 -3.15
CA PHE A 164 11.57 0.21 -4.50
C PHE A 164 12.34 -1.06 -4.85
N LYS A 165 13.48 -1.33 -4.18
CA LYS A 165 14.24 -2.57 -4.41
C LYS A 165 13.50 -3.81 -3.89
N VAL A 166 12.64 -3.67 -2.89
CA VAL A 166 11.81 -4.78 -2.41
C VAL A 166 10.84 -5.22 -3.51
N LEU A 167 10.19 -4.26 -4.19
CA LEU A 167 9.31 -4.53 -5.32
C LEU A 167 10.04 -5.13 -6.53
N GLU A 168 11.28 -4.67 -6.80
CA GLU A 168 12.13 -5.21 -7.86
C GLU A 168 12.58 -6.66 -7.55
N LYS A 169 12.82 -7.01 -6.28
CA LYS A 169 13.15 -8.38 -5.86
C LYS A 169 11.97 -9.34 -5.99
N GLU A 170 10.76 -8.92 -5.65
CA GLU A 170 9.55 -9.73 -5.87
C GLU A 170 9.39 -10.04 -7.36
N TRP A 171 9.68 -9.09 -8.25
CA TRP A 171 9.68 -9.31 -9.70
C TRP A 171 10.71 -10.36 -10.14
N PHE A 172 11.93 -10.34 -9.59
CA PHE A 172 12.98 -11.33 -9.90
C PHE A 172 12.59 -12.74 -9.43
N TYR A 173 12.00 -12.86 -8.24
CA TYR A 173 11.63 -14.16 -7.66
C TYR A 173 10.51 -14.82 -8.46
N GLU A 174 9.47 -14.09 -8.80
CA GLU A 174 8.34 -14.57 -9.62
C GLU A 174 8.77 -14.88 -11.07
N SER A 175 9.60 -14.04 -11.67
CA SER A 175 10.16 -14.28 -13.02
C SER A 175 11.03 -15.55 -13.06
N PHE A 176 11.81 -15.80 -12.00
CA PHE A 176 12.65 -17.00 -11.89
C PHE A 176 11.81 -18.28 -11.71
N ILE A 177 10.75 -18.23 -10.91
CA ILE A 177 9.81 -19.34 -10.74
C ILE A 177 9.03 -19.61 -12.04
N HIS A 178 8.59 -18.56 -12.72
CA HIS A 178 7.88 -18.70 -14.00
C HIS A 178 8.79 -19.27 -15.09
N TRP A 179 10.03 -18.79 -15.20
CA TRP A 179 11.05 -19.31 -16.12
C TRP A 179 11.35 -20.78 -15.82
N ARG A 180 11.51 -21.17 -14.55
CA ARG A 180 11.75 -22.55 -14.12
C ARG A 180 10.56 -23.47 -14.45
N ARG A 181 9.32 -22.99 -14.25
CA ARG A 181 8.10 -23.74 -14.65
C ARG A 181 7.98 -23.88 -16.16
N CYS A 182 8.29 -22.86 -16.95
CA CYS A 182 8.30 -22.92 -18.41
C CYS A 182 9.42 -23.82 -18.92
N TRP A 183 10.59 -23.78 -18.30
CA TRP A 183 11.74 -24.62 -18.68
C TRP A 183 11.47 -26.10 -18.40
N ILE A 184 10.91 -26.44 -17.22
CA ILE A 184 10.52 -27.82 -16.86
C ILE A 184 9.43 -28.36 -17.80
N LYS A 185 8.44 -27.53 -18.20
CA LYS A 185 7.41 -27.91 -19.18
C LYS A 185 7.99 -28.13 -20.60
N ARG A 186 9.08 -27.47 -20.96
CA ARG A 186 9.64 -27.50 -22.30
C ARG A 186 10.77 -28.54 -22.47
N TYR A 187 11.45 -28.88 -21.39
CA TYR A 187 12.65 -29.73 -21.42
C TYR A 187 12.66 -30.85 -20.37
N GLY A 188 11.61 -30.98 -19.56
CA GLY A 188 11.50 -31.93 -18.44
C GLY A 188 10.88 -33.28 -18.79
N SER A 189 10.98 -33.72 -20.05
CA SER A 189 10.62 -35.09 -20.44
C SER A 189 11.75 -35.74 -21.29
N THR A 190 12.81 -36.12 -20.62
CA THR A 190 13.72 -37.18 -21.10
C THR A 190 14.36 -37.81 -19.86
N THR A 191 13.80 -38.85 -19.43
CA THR A 191 14.11 -40.23 -19.00
C THR A 191 13.11 -40.64 -17.95
#